data_a9b9e7d9b1fb4902416be8f51c850f4e
#
_entry.id   a9b9e7d9b1fb4902416be8f51c850f4e
#
_cell.length_a   1.000
_cell.length_b   1.000
_cell.length_c   1.000
_cell.angle_alpha   90.00
_cell.angle_beta   90.00
_cell.angle_gamma   90.00
#
_symmetry.space_group_name_H-M   'P 1'
#
loop_
_entity.id
_entity.type
_entity.pdbx_description
1 polymer ?
#
loop_
_entity_poly.entity_id
_entity_poly.type
_entity_poly.pdbx_seq_one_letter_code
_entity_poly.pdbx_strand_id
1 'polypeptide(L)'
;TLYLNEDSYEFCNEYRAKEILDKYCSFMPIPIYFEAIKTAEEQARIDEAEKKAKEEEEKRKAEEAAKKAADGEAVEAETEAEPTEKAPEAPKPINETTPLWAKHPNECTDEEYKEFYHRVFHDYKEPLFWIHLNMDYPFNLKGILYFPKINTEYDSIEGTIKLYNNQVFIADNIKEVIPEFLMLLKGVIDCPDLPLNVSRSALQNDGFVKKISDYITKKVADKLTGMCKTDRENYEKYWDDISPFIKY
;
A
#
# COMPACT_ATOMS: atom_id res chain seq x y z
N THR A 1 25.26 5.81 -14.85
CA THR A 1 25.22 7.18 -14.28
C THR A 1 24.27 7.99 -15.13
N LEU A 2 23.30 8.69 -14.50
CA LEU A 2 22.44 9.67 -15.15
C LEU A 2 22.92 11.07 -14.79
N TYR A 3 23.01 11.93 -15.80
CA TYR A 3 23.34 13.34 -15.61
C TYR A 3 22.04 14.12 -15.74
N LEU A 4 21.68 14.83 -14.67
CA LEU A 4 20.42 15.59 -14.62
C LEU A 4 20.66 17.05 -15.02
N ASN A 5 19.64 17.66 -15.66
CA ASN A 5 19.58 19.09 -15.88
C ASN A 5 19.24 19.82 -14.57
N GLU A 6 19.50 21.11 -14.51
CA GLU A 6 19.21 21.95 -13.34
C GLU A 6 17.76 21.87 -12.90
N ASP A 7 16.81 21.83 -13.81
CA ASP A 7 15.37 21.69 -13.56
C ASP A 7 14.98 20.34 -12.91
N SER A 8 15.91 19.37 -12.91
CA SER A 8 15.67 18.02 -12.41
C SER A 8 16.52 17.68 -11.17
N TYR A 9 17.21 18.66 -10.59
CA TYR A 9 18.04 18.43 -9.39
C TYR A 9 17.25 18.04 -8.16
N GLU A 10 15.91 18.24 -8.14
CA GLU A 10 15.05 17.73 -7.10
C GLU A 10 15.16 16.21 -6.91
N PHE A 11 15.43 15.46 -8.00
CA PHE A 11 15.61 14.00 -7.96
C PHE A 11 16.97 13.55 -7.43
N CYS A 12 17.90 14.46 -7.17
CA CYS A 12 19.12 14.17 -6.45
C CYS A 12 18.89 14.04 -4.93
N ASN A 13 17.69 14.39 -4.46
CA ASN A 13 17.31 14.24 -3.07
C ASN A 13 16.82 12.81 -2.81
N GLU A 14 17.40 12.12 -1.82
CA GLU A 14 17.03 10.76 -1.43
C GLU A 14 15.53 10.61 -1.14
N TYR A 15 14.97 11.56 -0.40
CA TYR A 15 13.56 11.54 -0.03
C TYR A 15 12.65 11.64 -1.26
N ARG A 16 12.98 12.59 -2.16
CA ARG A 16 12.21 12.77 -3.40
C ARG A 16 12.30 11.57 -4.33
N ALA A 17 13.49 10.97 -4.44
CA ALA A 17 13.69 9.76 -5.22
C ALA A 17 12.87 8.59 -4.66
N LYS A 18 12.87 8.38 -3.35
CA LYS A 18 12.06 7.34 -2.68
C LYS A 18 10.56 7.57 -2.89
N GLU A 19 10.08 8.80 -2.76
CA GLU A 19 8.67 9.15 -3.00
C GLU A 19 8.22 8.77 -4.42
N ILE A 20 9.04 9.05 -5.42
CA ILE A 20 8.75 8.69 -6.80
C ILE A 20 8.77 7.17 -7.01
N LEU A 21 9.77 6.50 -6.46
CA LEU A 21 9.86 5.04 -6.52
C LEU A 21 8.65 4.38 -5.82
N ASP A 22 8.26 4.90 -4.68
CA ASP A 22 7.08 4.42 -3.96
C ASP A 22 5.80 4.64 -4.77
N LYS A 23 5.64 5.80 -5.39
CA LYS A 23 4.46 6.09 -6.19
C LYS A 23 4.32 5.19 -7.42
N TYR A 24 5.40 4.98 -8.17
CA TYR A 24 5.33 4.32 -9.48
C TYR A 24 5.77 2.86 -9.46
N CYS A 25 6.60 2.47 -8.51
CA CYS A 25 7.30 1.19 -8.52
C CYS A 25 6.95 0.28 -7.34
N SER A 26 6.08 0.70 -6.40
CA SER A 26 5.75 -0.05 -5.18
C SER A 26 5.38 -1.51 -5.41
N PHE A 27 4.83 -1.83 -6.57
CA PHE A 27 4.32 -3.18 -6.88
C PHE A 27 4.96 -3.80 -8.12
N MET A 28 6.07 -3.24 -8.60
CA MET A 28 6.77 -3.81 -9.76
C MET A 28 7.20 -5.25 -9.49
N PRO A 29 7.09 -6.16 -10.50
CA PRO A 29 7.37 -7.59 -10.32
C PRO A 29 8.86 -7.91 -10.14
N ILE A 30 9.73 -6.90 -10.28
CA ILE A 30 11.19 -7.03 -10.13
C ILE A 30 11.60 -6.32 -8.84
N PRO A 31 12.39 -6.96 -7.96
CA PRO A 31 12.85 -6.33 -6.73
C PRO A 31 13.73 -5.11 -7.01
N ILE A 32 13.41 -4.00 -6.38
CA ILE A 32 14.14 -2.74 -6.51
C ILE A 32 14.83 -2.45 -5.19
N TYR A 33 16.13 -2.20 -5.25
CA TYR A 33 16.93 -1.81 -4.11
C TYR A 33 17.36 -0.35 -4.28
N PHE A 34 17.25 0.41 -3.22
CA PHE A 34 17.63 1.81 -3.22
C PHE A 34 18.63 2.05 -2.08
N GLU A 35 19.78 2.59 -2.43
CA GLU A 35 20.84 2.95 -1.49
C GLU A 35 21.34 4.37 -1.81
N ALA A 36 21.34 5.23 -0.81
CA ALA A 36 21.94 6.55 -0.94
C ALA A 36 23.44 6.44 -0.70
N ILE A 37 24.24 6.87 -1.68
CA ILE A 37 25.69 6.97 -1.51
C ILE A 37 25.94 8.19 -0.64
N LYS A 38 26.28 7.95 0.63
CA LYS A 38 26.64 8.99 1.58
C LYS A 38 28.04 9.48 1.30
N THR A 39 28.25 10.78 1.46
CA THR A 39 29.62 11.33 1.39
C THR A 39 30.43 10.84 2.59
N ALA A 40 31.77 10.81 2.44
CA ALA A 40 32.65 10.39 3.55
C ALA A 40 32.42 11.21 4.84
N GLU A 41 32.06 12.49 4.70
CA GLU A 41 31.76 13.36 5.82
C GLU A 41 30.41 13.03 6.50
N GLU A 42 29.41 12.69 5.70
CA GLU A 42 28.10 12.25 6.21
C GLU A 42 28.20 10.89 6.89
N GLN A 43 28.97 9.96 6.33
CA GLN A 43 29.21 8.66 6.94
C GLN A 43 29.92 8.83 8.29
N ALA A 44 30.96 9.65 8.36
CA ALA A 44 31.68 9.91 9.61
C ALA A 44 30.78 10.53 10.71
N ARG A 45 29.84 11.42 10.32
CA ARG A 45 28.84 11.98 11.26
C ARG A 45 27.86 10.94 11.77
N ILE A 46 27.43 10.02 10.91
CA ILE A 46 26.53 8.94 11.30
C ILE A 46 27.23 7.98 12.25
N ASP A 47 28.45 7.55 11.90
CA ASP A 47 29.25 6.65 12.74
C ASP A 47 29.52 7.27 14.11
N GLU A 48 29.78 8.59 14.17
CA GLU A 48 29.97 9.31 15.44
C GLU A 48 28.65 9.39 16.25
N ALA A 49 27.53 9.62 15.57
CA ALA A 49 26.21 9.66 16.21
C ALA A 49 25.79 8.29 16.75
N GLU A 50 26.00 7.22 15.98
CA GLU A 50 25.72 5.85 16.43
C GLU A 50 26.59 5.45 17.62
N LYS A 51 27.88 5.85 17.61
CA LYS A 51 28.78 5.61 18.73
C LYS A 51 28.32 6.32 20.00
N LYS A 52 27.89 7.59 19.87
CA LYS A 52 27.35 8.35 21.01
C LYS A 52 26.05 7.73 21.53
N ALA A 53 25.16 7.32 20.64
CA ALA A 53 23.90 6.68 21.03
C ALA A 53 24.14 5.35 21.79
N LYS A 54 25.10 4.53 21.32
CA LYS A 54 25.50 3.30 22.04
C LYS A 54 26.10 3.60 23.42
N GLU A 55 26.98 4.59 23.52
CA GLU A 55 27.57 4.99 24.78
C GLU A 55 26.53 5.56 25.78
N GLU A 56 25.51 6.27 25.27
CA GLU A 56 24.40 6.76 26.11
C GLU A 56 23.48 5.60 26.55
N GLU A 57 23.22 4.64 25.66
CA GLU A 57 22.41 3.48 26.01
C GLU A 57 23.10 2.57 27.03
N GLU A 58 24.42 2.37 26.90
CA GLU A 58 25.22 1.63 27.90
C GLU A 58 25.24 2.36 29.25
N LYS A 59 25.40 3.68 29.27
CA LYS A 59 25.33 4.46 30.50
C LYS A 59 23.97 4.35 31.18
N ARG A 60 22.89 4.43 30.38
CA ARG A 60 21.51 4.29 30.90
C ARG A 60 21.29 2.91 31.50
N LYS A 61 21.74 1.85 30.79
CA LYS A 61 21.66 0.47 31.30
C LYS A 61 22.48 0.28 32.58
N ALA A 62 23.67 0.88 32.65
CA ALA A 62 24.52 0.84 33.84
C ALA A 62 23.89 1.60 35.03
N GLU A 63 23.30 2.75 34.80
CA GLU A 63 22.58 3.52 35.83
C GLU A 63 21.32 2.79 36.31
N GLU A 64 20.59 2.14 35.42
CA GLU A 64 19.40 1.36 35.76
C GLU A 64 19.77 0.10 36.55
N ALA A 65 20.86 -0.58 36.17
CA ALA A 65 21.42 -1.69 36.94
C ALA A 65 21.91 -1.27 38.33
N ALA A 66 22.57 -0.11 38.43
CA ALA A 66 23.01 0.45 39.72
C ALA A 66 21.83 0.84 40.63
N LYS A 67 20.73 1.33 40.08
CA LYS A 67 19.51 1.64 40.82
C LYS A 67 18.84 0.38 41.35
N LYS A 68 18.75 -0.67 40.51
CA LYS A 68 18.18 -1.99 40.90
C LYS A 68 19.03 -2.67 41.99
N ALA A 69 20.35 -2.52 41.95
CA ALA A 69 21.25 -3.05 42.99
C ALA A 69 21.13 -2.29 44.33
N ALA A 70 20.69 -1.03 44.31
CA ALA A 70 20.51 -0.23 45.52
C ALA A 70 19.18 -0.51 46.24
N ASP A 71 18.18 -1.09 45.54
CA ASP A 71 16.83 -1.32 46.07
C ASP A 71 16.61 -2.75 46.62
N GLY A 72 17.63 -3.62 46.62
CA GLY A 72 17.68 -4.86 47.43
C GLY A 72 16.74 -6.01 46.97
N GLU A 73 16.26 -6.01 45.75
CA GLU A 73 15.52 -7.15 45.19
C GLU A 73 16.47 -8.21 44.58
N ALA A 74 16.40 -9.42 45.10
CA ALA A 74 17.16 -10.58 44.59
C ALA A 74 16.72 -10.92 43.15
N VAL A 75 17.62 -10.73 42.20
CA VAL A 75 17.41 -11.12 40.81
C VAL A 75 17.74 -12.61 40.68
N GLU A 76 16.74 -13.41 40.38
CA GLU A 76 16.97 -14.75 39.83
C GLU A 76 17.68 -14.58 38.48
N ALA A 77 18.79 -15.31 38.34
CA ALA A 77 19.62 -15.30 37.15
C ALA A 77 18.86 -15.92 35.96
N GLU A 78 18.23 -15.09 35.17
CA GLU A 78 17.91 -15.46 33.78
C GLU A 78 19.21 -15.44 32.97
N THR A 79 19.52 -16.57 32.40
CA THR A 79 20.65 -16.85 31.52
C THR A 79 20.68 -15.81 30.41
N GLU A 80 21.70 -14.95 30.43
CA GLU A 80 22.01 -14.06 29.29
C GLU A 80 22.22 -14.92 28.03
N ALA A 81 21.26 -14.81 27.10
CA ALA A 81 21.52 -15.17 25.73
C ALA A 81 22.53 -14.15 25.18
N GLU A 82 23.72 -14.65 24.81
CA GLU A 82 24.74 -13.86 24.10
C GLU A 82 24.07 -13.02 22.98
N PRO A 83 24.46 -11.75 22.81
CA PRO A 83 24.00 -10.97 21.67
C PRO A 83 24.57 -11.63 20.41
N THR A 84 23.76 -12.44 19.75
CA THR A 84 24.04 -12.87 18.39
C THR A 84 24.27 -11.60 17.56
N GLU A 85 25.53 -11.36 17.16
CA GLU A 85 25.86 -10.39 16.12
C GLU A 85 24.89 -10.64 14.97
N LYS A 86 23.93 -9.73 14.78
CA LYS A 86 23.07 -9.76 13.61
C LYS A 86 23.99 -9.61 12.41
N ALA A 87 24.17 -10.71 11.68
CA ALA A 87 24.76 -10.66 10.35
C ALA A 87 24.09 -9.50 9.60
N PRO A 88 24.83 -8.74 8.77
CA PRO A 88 24.26 -7.62 8.03
C PRO A 88 23.03 -8.13 7.27
N GLU A 89 21.85 -7.62 7.65
CA GLU A 89 20.60 -8.00 6.98
C GLU A 89 20.78 -7.69 5.49
N ALA A 90 20.56 -8.70 4.65
CA ALA A 90 20.58 -8.49 3.19
C ALA A 90 19.65 -7.34 2.85
N PRO A 91 20.03 -6.44 1.94
CA PRO A 91 19.22 -5.28 1.60
C PRO A 91 17.80 -5.75 1.21
N LYS A 92 16.79 -5.19 1.85
CA LYS A 92 15.39 -5.51 1.56
C LYS A 92 14.96 -4.67 0.35
N PRO A 93 14.24 -5.26 -0.61
CA PRO A 93 13.67 -4.49 -1.70
C PRO A 93 12.67 -3.45 -1.16
N ILE A 94 12.62 -2.29 -1.78
CA ILE A 94 11.69 -1.21 -1.41
C ILE A 94 10.27 -1.45 -1.92
N ASN A 95 10.10 -2.38 -2.86
CA ASN A 95 8.82 -2.71 -3.49
C ASN A 95 8.37 -4.13 -3.14
N GLU A 96 7.06 -4.35 -3.28
CA GLU A 96 6.42 -5.65 -3.13
C GLU A 96 6.24 -6.31 -4.49
N THR A 97 6.98 -7.38 -4.75
CA THR A 97 6.95 -8.06 -6.06
C THR A 97 5.71 -8.92 -6.30
N THR A 98 5.00 -9.30 -5.24
CA THR A 98 3.78 -10.11 -5.32
C THR A 98 2.69 -9.43 -4.51
N PRO A 99 2.00 -8.43 -5.11
CA PRO A 99 0.97 -7.68 -4.41
C PRO A 99 -0.25 -8.55 -4.07
N LEU A 100 -1.02 -8.13 -3.06
CA LEU A 100 -2.16 -8.88 -2.56
C LEU A 100 -3.18 -9.22 -3.65
N TRP A 101 -3.44 -8.30 -4.59
CA TRP A 101 -4.39 -8.54 -5.69
C TRP A 101 -3.92 -9.56 -6.72
N ALA A 102 -2.64 -9.91 -6.75
CA ALA A 102 -2.11 -10.93 -7.64
C ALA A 102 -2.31 -12.35 -7.09
N LYS A 103 -2.52 -12.50 -5.77
CA LYS A 103 -2.82 -13.76 -5.09
C LYS A 103 -4.24 -14.23 -5.44
N HIS A 104 -4.50 -15.52 -5.24
CA HIS A 104 -5.87 -16.03 -5.34
C HIS A 104 -6.68 -15.58 -4.11
N PRO A 105 -7.98 -15.20 -4.26
CA PRO A 105 -8.80 -14.74 -3.13
C PRO A 105 -8.86 -15.71 -1.95
N ASN A 106 -8.80 -17.01 -2.21
CA ASN A 106 -8.84 -18.05 -1.15
C ASN A 106 -7.53 -18.17 -0.35
N GLU A 107 -6.47 -17.52 -0.80
CA GLU A 107 -5.14 -17.51 -0.14
C GLU A 107 -4.94 -16.26 0.72
N CYS A 108 -5.91 -15.35 0.70
CA CYS A 108 -5.84 -14.06 1.39
C CYS A 108 -6.72 -14.08 2.64
N THR A 109 -6.23 -13.52 3.74
CA THR A 109 -6.98 -13.35 4.98
C THR A 109 -7.61 -11.96 5.06
N ASP A 110 -8.62 -11.81 5.92
CA ASP A 110 -9.28 -10.52 6.16
C ASP A 110 -8.30 -9.48 6.71
N GLU A 111 -7.34 -9.92 7.53
CA GLU A 111 -6.28 -9.09 8.09
C GLU A 111 -5.36 -8.54 6.98
N GLU A 112 -4.96 -9.39 6.01
CA GLU A 112 -4.14 -8.97 4.87
C GLU A 112 -4.88 -7.91 4.02
N TYR A 113 -6.20 -8.05 3.81
CA TYR A 113 -6.98 -7.04 3.09
C TYR A 113 -7.05 -5.70 3.82
N LYS A 114 -7.22 -5.71 5.15
CA LYS A 114 -7.26 -4.48 5.96
C LYS A 114 -5.89 -3.82 6.02
N GLU A 115 -4.82 -4.58 6.24
CA GLU A 115 -3.45 -4.07 6.24
C GLU A 115 -3.08 -3.44 4.89
N PHE A 116 -3.41 -4.13 3.80
CA PHE A 116 -3.22 -3.61 2.45
C PHE A 116 -3.97 -2.30 2.23
N TYR A 117 -5.23 -2.22 2.68
CA TYR A 117 -6.03 -1.00 2.59
C TYR A 117 -5.38 0.19 3.33
N HIS A 118 -4.97 0.00 4.58
CA HIS A 118 -4.33 1.04 5.38
C HIS A 118 -3.01 1.50 4.75
N ARG A 119 -2.22 0.57 4.26
CA ARG A 119 -0.91 0.86 3.64
C ARG A 119 -1.04 1.64 2.33
N VAL A 120 -1.96 1.24 1.45
CA VAL A 120 -2.07 1.81 0.10
C VAL A 120 -2.82 3.13 0.08
N PHE A 121 -3.83 3.28 0.93
CA PHE A 121 -4.70 4.46 0.94
C PHE A 121 -4.45 5.40 2.12
N HIS A 122 -3.55 5.05 3.03
CA HIS A 122 -3.24 5.81 4.24
C HIS A 122 -4.49 6.22 5.04
N ASP A 123 -5.51 5.37 4.98
CA ASP A 123 -6.77 5.57 5.68
C ASP A 123 -6.75 4.79 7.00
N TYR A 124 -6.98 5.48 8.10
CA TYR A 124 -7.00 4.87 9.45
C TYR A 124 -8.32 4.17 9.78
N LYS A 125 -9.36 4.39 8.96
CA LYS A 125 -10.66 3.74 9.13
C LYS A 125 -10.62 2.37 8.46
N GLU A 126 -11.26 1.38 9.08
CA GLU A 126 -11.43 0.09 8.43
C GLU A 126 -12.43 0.18 7.28
N PRO A 127 -12.18 -0.51 6.15
CA PRO A 127 -13.17 -0.65 5.10
C PRO A 127 -14.36 -1.49 5.59
N LEU A 128 -15.55 -1.21 5.07
CA LEU A 128 -16.77 -1.97 5.42
C LEU A 128 -16.68 -3.41 4.92
N PHE A 129 -16.27 -3.56 3.67
CA PHE A 129 -16.02 -4.82 2.98
C PHE A 129 -15.25 -4.55 1.68
N TRP A 130 -14.88 -5.61 0.98
CA TRP A 130 -14.13 -5.54 -0.26
C TRP A 130 -14.60 -6.56 -1.28
N ILE A 131 -14.17 -6.34 -2.52
CA ILE A 131 -14.38 -7.23 -3.65
C ILE A 131 -13.01 -7.52 -4.25
N HIS A 132 -12.56 -8.78 -4.19
CA HIS A 132 -11.38 -9.22 -4.91
C HIS A 132 -11.77 -9.59 -6.34
N LEU A 133 -11.23 -8.84 -7.29
CA LEU A 133 -11.42 -9.07 -8.72
C LEU A 133 -10.34 -10.02 -9.21
N ASN A 134 -10.76 -11.10 -9.85
CA ASN A 134 -9.85 -12.04 -10.50
C ASN A 134 -10.55 -12.60 -11.74
N MET A 135 -10.10 -12.19 -12.92
CA MET A 135 -10.65 -12.58 -14.19
C MET A 135 -9.51 -12.78 -15.19
N ASP A 136 -9.49 -13.95 -15.82
CA ASP A 136 -8.48 -14.30 -16.81
C ASP A 136 -9.03 -14.25 -18.25
N TYR A 137 -10.36 -14.34 -18.41
CA TYR A 137 -11.01 -14.32 -19.72
C TYR A 137 -12.34 -13.54 -19.65
N PRO A 138 -12.70 -12.71 -20.64
CA PRO A 138 -12.08 -12.46 -21.95
C PRO A 138 -10.90 -11.48 -21.94
N PHE A 139 -10.52 -10.94 -20.79
CA PHE A 139 -9.34 -10.11 -20.56
C PHE A 139 -8.80 -10.37 -19.17
N ASN A 140 -7.51 -10.16 -18.99
CA ASN A 140 -6.87 -10.34 -17.71
C ASN A 140 -7.11 -9.08 -16.84
N LEU A 141 -7.80 -9.25 -15.72
CA LEU A 141 -8.08 -8.17 -14.78
C LEU A 141 -8.02 -8.70 -13.35
N LYS A 142 -7.15 -8.13 -12.58
CA LYS A 142 -7.00 -8.40 -11.15
C LYS A 142 -7.16 -7.10 -10.37
N GLY A 143 -7.58 -7.21 -9.11
CA GLY A 143 -7.72 -6.00 -8.31
C GLY A 143 -8.47 -6.24 -7.03
N ILE A 144 -8.52 -5.21 -6.19
CA ILE A 144 -9.31 -5.20 -4.97
C ILE A 144 -10.03 -3.87 -4.89
N LEU A 145 -11.34 -3.92 -4.76
CA LEU A 145 -12.19 -2.74 -4.54
C LEU A 145 -12.67 -2.75 -3.09
N TYR A 146 -12.50 -1.65 -2.41
CA TYR A 146 -12.93 -1.44 -1.03
C TYR A 146 -14.08 -0.46 -0.95
N PHE A 147 -15.05 -0.78 -0.12
CA PHE A 147 -16.11 0.14 0.30
C PHE A 147 -15.64 0.84 1.57
N PRO A 148 -15.24 2.12 1.48
CA PRO A 148 -14.81 2.88 2.63
C PRO A 148 -15.99 3.23 3.51
N LYS A 149 -15.75 3.45 4.79
CA LYS A 149 -16.73 4.07 5.68
C LYS A 149 -16.76 5.57 5.39
N ILE A 150 -17.89 6.04 4.85
CA ILE A 150 -18.08 7.43 4.45
C ILE A 150 -18.56 8.24 5.66
N ASN A 151 -17.85 9.29 6.01
CA ASN A 151 -18.31 10.25 6.99
C ASN A 151 -18.75 11.53 6.27
N THR A 152 -20.05 11.63 5.97
CA THR A 152 -20.64 12.70 5.15
C THR A 152 -20.48 14.10 5.75
N GLU A 153 -20.08 14.22 7.01
CA GLU A 153 -19.97 15.52 7.68
C GLU A 153 -18.62 16.21 7.52
N TYR A 154 -17.54 15.43 7.27
CA TYR A 154 -16.17 15.95 7.33
C TYR A 154 -15.24 15.50 6.21
N ASP A 155 -15.58 14.47 5.46
CA ASP A 155 -14.68 13.93 4.43
C ASP A 155 -15.12 14.39 3.03
N SER A 156 -14.18 14.83 2.21
CA SER A 156 -14.38 14.91 0.78
C SER A 156 -14.73 13.51 0.27
N ILE A 157 -15.92 13.37 -0.33
CA ILE A 157 -16.46 12.09 -0.80
C ILE A 157 -15.73 11.67 -2.10
N GLU A 158 -14.42 11.65 -2.08
CA GLU A 158 -13.63 11.20 -3.23
C GLU A 158 -12.90 9.92 -2.85
N GLY A 159 -13.30 8.84 -3.51
CA GLY A 159 -12.54 7.60 -3.49
C GLY A 159 -11.26 7.73 -4.31
N THR A 160 -10.41 6.73 -4.26
CA THR A 160 -9.19 6.65 -5.07
C THR A 160 -9.05 5.25 -5.62
N ILE A 161 -9.22 5.11 -6.93
CA ILE A 161 -8.97 3.85 -7.62
C ILE A 161 -7.69 3.98 -8.44
N LYS A 162 -6.66 3.24 -8.02
CA LYS A 162 -5.35 3.22 -8.66
C LYS A 162 -5.34 2.19 -9.78
N LEU A 163 -4.99 2.62 -10.98
CA LEU A 163 -4.87 1.75 -12.15
C LEU A 163 -3.42 1.35 -12.38
N TYR A 164 -3.22 0.06 -12.58
CA TYR A 164 -1.94 -0.57 -12.90
C TYR A 164 -2.03 -1.31 -14.23
N ASN A 165 -0.90 -1.50 -14.86
CA ASN A 165 -0.72 -2.39 -16.00
C ASN A 165 0.55 -3.21 -15.79
N ASN A 166 0.39 -4.53 -15.61
CA ASN A 166 1.50 -5.40 -15.20
C ASN A 166 2.21 -4.88 -13.94
N GLN A 167 1.44 -4.54 -12.91
CA GLN A 167 1.93 -4.03 -11.62
C GLN A 167 2.67 -2.68 -11.69
N VAL A 168 2.67 -2.01 -12.85
CA VAL A 168 3.22 -0.66 -13.00
C VAL A 168 2.10 0.35 -12.91
N PHE A 169 2.24 1.33 -12.02
CA PHE A 169 1.25 2.38 -11.82
C PHE A 169 1.06 3.22 -13.10
N ILE A 170 -0.19 3.47 -13.45
CA ILE A 170 -0.58 4.28 -14.62
C ILE A 170 -1.13 5.62 -14.17
N ALA A 171 -2.24 5.60 -13.45
CA ALA A 171 -2.91 6.80 -12.96
C ALA A 171 -3.98 6.46 -11.91
N ASP A 172 -4.48 7.51 -11.26
CA ASP A 172 -5.62 7.43 -10.35
C ASP A 172 -6.92 7.84 -11.05
N ASN A 173 -8.03 7.24 -10.66
CA ASN A 173 -9.40 7.65 -10.98
C ASN A 173 -9.66 7.91 -12.47
N ILE A 174 -9.24 6.99 -13.34
CA ILE A 174 -9.48 7.11 -14.79
C ILE A 174 -10.96 6.92 -15.07
N LYS A 175 -11.67 8.01 -15.39
CA LYS A 175 -13.14 8.05 -15.64
C LYS A 175 -13.58 7.14 -16.78
N GLU A 176 -12.71 6.87 -17.73
CA GLU A 176 -12.97 6.00 -18.86
C GLU A 176 -13.11 4.54 -18.41
N VAL A 177 -12.38 4.12 -17.39
CA VAL A 177 -12.38 2.74 -16.86
C VAL A 177 -13.38 2.57 -15.73
N ILE A 178 -13.44 3.56 -14.85
CA ILE A 178 -14.24 3.51 -13.63
C ILE A 178 -15.50 4.34 -13.81
N PRO A 179 -16.69 3.72 -13.74
CA PRO A 179 -17.94 4.47 -13.76
C PRO A 179 -17.97 5.52 -12.66
N GLU A 180 -18.54 6.69 -12.96
CA GLU A 180 -18.54 7.84 -12.06
C GLU A 180 -19.15 7.53 -10.68
N PHE A 181 -20.22 6.75 -10.65
CA PHE A 181 -20.86 6.34 -9.40
C PHE A 181 -20.00 5.41 -8.53
N LEU A 182 -18.97 4.77 -9.09
CA LEU A 182 -18.01 3.96 -8.35
C LEU A 182 -16.76 4.75 -7.89
N MET A 183 -16.65 6.04 -8.25
CA MET A 183 -15.52 6.87 -7.84
C MET A 183 -15.47 7.20 -6.35
N LEU A 184 -16.48 6.79 -5.59
CA LEU A 184 -16.46 6.84 -4.13
C LEU A 184 -15.69 5.66 -3.51
N LEU A 185 -15.41 4.60 -4.29
CA LEU A 185 -14.64 3.45 -3.84
C LEU A 185 -13.15 3.76 -3.77
N LYS A 186 -12.46 3.04 -2.90
CA LYS A 186 -11.01 2.95 -2.91
C LYS A 186 -10.62 1.58 -3.48
N GLY A 187 -9.58 1.53 -4.30
CA GLY A 187 -9.22 0.25 -4.88
C GLY A 187 -7.96 0.29 -5.73
N VAL A 188 -7.58 -0.89 -6.14
CA VAL A 188 -6.49 -1.14 -7.07
C VAL A 188 -7.02 -2.03 -8.18
N ILE A 189 -6.73 -1.67 -9.41
CA ILE A 189 -7.09 -2.46 -10.60
C ILE A 189 -5.83 -2.64 -11.43
N ASP A 190 -5.49 -3.86 -11.76
CA ASP A 190 -4.39 -4.22 -12.64
C ASP A 190 -4.94 -4.95 -13.87
N CYS A 191 -4.73 -4.36 -15.03
CA CYS A 191 -5.19 -4.91 -16.30
C CYS A 191 -4.06 -4.89 -17.34
N PRO A 192 -3.33 -6.00 -17.51
CA PRO A 192 -2.27 -6.13 -18.51
C PRO A 192 -2.72 -5.85 -19.95
N ASP A 193 -3.96 -6.23 -20.26
CA ASP A 193 -4.52 -6.11 -21.61
C ASP A 193 -5.03 -4.70 -21.95
N LEU A 194 -4.87 -3.74 -21.01
CA LEU A 194 -5.36 -2.39 -21.21
C LEU A 194 -4.64 -1.70 -22.38
N PRO A 195 -5.37 -1.22 -23.40
CA PRO A 195 -4.76 -0.58 -24.57
C PRO A 195 -4.26 0.82 -24.22
N LEU A 196 -3.03 0.92 -23.81
CA LEU A 196 -2.34 2.16 -23.50
C LEU A 196 -1.59 2.69 -24.72
N ASN A 197 -1.45 4.00 -24.83
CA ASN A 197 -0.49 4.60 -25.75
C ASN A 197 0.96 4.34 -25.28
N VAL A 198 1.95 4.66 -26.10
CA VAL A 198 3.38 4.46 -25.80
C VAL A 198 3.80 5.16 -24.50
N SER A 199 3.23 6.33 -24.22
CA SER A 199 3.49 7.10 -23.00
C SER A 199 2.66 6.63 -21.79
N ARG A 200 1.77 5.67 -21.98
CA ARG A 200 0.82 5.19 -20.95
C ARG A 200 -0.10 6.29 -20.40
N SER A 201 -0.25 7.40 -21.09
CA SER A 201 -1.00 8.57 -20.62
C SER A 201 -2.44 8.63 -21.13
N ALA A 202 -2.84 7.77 -22.07
CA ALA A 202 -4.18 7.75 -22.63
C ALA A 202 -4.61 6.34 -23.06
N LEU A 203 -5.91 6.10 -22.96
CA LEU A 203 -6.56 4.88 -23.43
C LEU A 203 -6.91 4.99 -24.91
N GLN A 204 -6.67 3.94 -25.67
CA GLN A 204 -6.84 3.97 -27.14
C GLN A 204 -8.10 3.26 -27.67
N ASN A 205 -8.82 2.53 -26.79
CA ASN A 205 -9.94 1.70 -27.26
C ASN A 205 -11.15 1.74 -26.33
N ASP A 206 -12.10 2.59 -26.67
CA ASP A 206 -13.32 2.79 -25.88
C ASP A 206 -14.16 1.51 -25.71
N GLY A 207 -14.17 0.62 -26.70
CA GLY A 207 -14.94 -0.63 -26.64
C GLY A 207 -14.38 -1.64 -25.64
N PHE A 208 -13.07 -1.68 -25.46
CA PHE A 208 -12.42 -2.55 -24.46
C PHE A 208 -12.60 -2.00 -23.07
N VAL A 209 -12.36 -0.70 -22.91
CA VAL A 209 -12.52 0.03 -21.66
C VAL A 209 -13.95 -0.11 -21.13
N LYS A 210 -14.96 0.01 -22.01
CA LYS A 210 -16.36 -0.20 -21.64
C LYS A 210 -16.61 -1.61 -21.09
N LYS A 211 -16.02 -2.65 -21.66
CA LYS A 211 -16.16 -4.02 -21.14
C LYS A 211 -15.59 -4.17 -19.73
N ILE A 212 -14.47 -3.52 -19.43
CA ILE A 212 -13.91 -3.49 -18.08
C ILE A 212 -14.88 -2.81 -17.13
N SER A 213 -15.37 -1.64 -17.51
CA SER A 213 -16.34 -0.86 -16.72
C SER A 213 -17.61 -1.65 -16.42
N ASP A 214 -18.18 -2.32 -17.45
CA ASP A 214 -19.38 -3.16 -17.31
C ASP A 214 -19.11 -4.35 -16.37
N TYR A 215 -17.94 -4.96 -16.45
CA TYR A 215 -17.56 -6.08 -15.57
C TYR A 215 -17.44 -5.63 -14.11
N ILE A 216 -16.75 -4.51 -13.86
CA ILE A 216 -16.61 -3.94 -12.51
C ILE A 216 -17.99 -3.62 -11.93
N THR A 217 -18.83 -2.94 -12.70
CA THR A 217 -20.21 -2.61 -12.32
C THR A 217 -21.01 -3.85 -11.93
N LYS A 218 -20.91 -4.89 -12.74
CA LYS A 218 -21.59 -6.17 -12.46
C LYS A 218 -21.10 -6.80 -11.16
N LYS A 219 -19.79 -6.83 -10.93
CA LYS A 219 -19.21 -7.40 -9.70
C LYS A 219 -19.64 -6.64 -8.44
N VAL A 220 -19.71 -5.33 -8.53
CA VAL A 220 -20.23 -4.49 -7.44
C VAL A 220 -21.71 -4.77 -7.20
N ALA A 221 -22.53 -4.81 -8.24
CA ALA A 221 -23.95 -5.12 -8.14
C ALA A 221 -24.21 -6.53 -7.57
N ASP A 222 -23.45 -7.54 -8.03
CA ASP A 222 -23.53 -8.91 -7.54
C ASP A 222 -23.19 -8.99 -6.04
N LYS A 223 -22.14 -8.29 -5.59
CA LYS A 223 -21.75 -8.25 -4.17
C LYS A 223 -22.83 -7.61 -3.30
N LEU A 224 -23.33 -6.44 -3.69
CA LEU A 224 -24.38 -5.75 -2.95
C LEU A 224 -25.69 -6.55 -2.92
N THR A 225 -26.07 -7.15 -4.04
CA THR A 225 -27.26 -8.03 -4.13
C THR A 225 -27.07 -9.28 -3.26
N GLY A 226 -25.87 -9.86 -3.27
CA GLY A 226 -25.51 -11.00 -2.43
C GLY A 226 -25.68 -10.65 -0.95
N MET A 227 -25.09 -9.56 -0.48
CA MET A 227 -25.20 -9.10 0.90
C MET A 227 -26.66 -8.84 1.30
N CYS A 228 -27.43 -8.19 0.45
CA CYS A 228 -28.85 -7.93 0.72
C CYS A 228 -29.66 -9.24 0.93
N LYS A 229 -29.27 -10.35 0.26
CA LYS A 229 -29.97 -11.63 0.34
C LYS A 229 -29.47 -12.54 1.46
N THR A 230 -28.16 -12.59 1.65
CA THR A 230 -27.51 -13.59 2.52
C THR A 230 -26.98 -13.01 3.83
N ASP A 231 -26.75 -11.71 3.89
CA ASP A 231 -26.21 -11.00 5.05
C ASP A 231 -26.92 -9.64 5.23
N ARG A 232 -28.23 -9.72 5.39
CA ARG A 232 -29.09 -8.54 5.43
C ARG A 232 -28.79 -7.63 6.60
N GLU A 233 -28.38 -8.19 7.73
CA GLU A 233 -28.05 -7.43 8.93
C GLU A 233 -26.89 -6.46 8.67
N ASN A 234 -25.80 -6.94 8.12
CA ASN A 234 -24.67 -6.10 7.73
C ASN A 234 -25.01 -5.14 6.58
N TYR A 235 -25.83 -5.57 5.62
CA TYR A 235 -26.31 -4.71 4.56
C TYR A 235 -27.09 -3.50 5.10
N GLU A 236 -28.01 -3.72 6.04
CA GLU A 236 -28.80 -2.65 6.66
C GLU A 236 -27.93 -1.76 7.57
N LYS A 237 -26.99 -2.34 8.29
CA LYS A 237 -26.00 -1.61 9.11
C LYS A 237 -25.12 -0.66 8.29
N TYR A 238 -24.75 -1.06 7.08
CA TYR A 238 -23.90 -0.28 6.19
C TYR A 238 -24.68 0.60 5.22
N TRP A 239 -26.03 0.63 5.34
CA TRP A 239 -26.89 1.31 4.38
C TRP A 239 -26.54 2.78 4.16
N ASP A 240 -26.22 3.52 5.21
CA ASP A 240 -25.90 4.95 5.09
C ASP A 240 -24.62 5.19 4.28
N ASP A 241 -23.65 4.29 4.40
CA ASP A 241 -22.40 4.34 3.65
C ASP A 241 -22.53 3.83 2.21
N ILE A 242 -23.40 2.83 1.95
CA ILE A 242 -23.56 2.22 0.61
C ILE A 242 -24.66 2.87 -0.21
N SER A 243 -25.63 3.54 0.40
CA SER A 243 -26.77 4.15 -0.30
C SER A 243 -26.37 5.20 -1.35
N PRO A 244 -25.28 5.99 -1.20
CA PRO A 244 -24.82 6.89 -2.24
C PRO A 244 -24.48 6.16 -3.56
N PHE A 245 -23.90 4.96 -3.51
CA PHE A 245 -23.59 4.16 -4.70
C PHE A 245 -24.84 3.62 -5.41
N ILE A 246 -25.92 3.43 -4.70
CA ILE A 246 -27.15 2.84 -5.22
C ILE A 246 -28.10 3.92 -5.76
N LYS A 247 -28.08 5.10 -5.16
CA LYS A 247 -29.00 6.21 -5.49
C LYS A 247 -28.47 7.14 -6.58
N TYR A 248 -27.17 7.04 -6.92
CA TYR A 248 -26.55 7.79 -7.99
C TYR A 248 -27.04 7.29 -9.35
#